data_f01c842f983d20f39e92453edcbea254
#
_entry.id   f01c842f983d20f39e92453edcbea254
#
_cell.length_a   1.000
_cell.length_b   1.000
_cell.length_c   1.000
_cell.angle_alpha   90.00
_cell.angle_beta   90.00
_cell.angle_gamma   90.00
#
_symmetry.space_group_name_H-M   'P 1'
#
loop_
_entity.id
_entity.type
_entity.pdbx_description
1 polymer ?
#
loop_
_entity_poly.entity_id
_entity_poly.type
_entity_poly.pdbx_seq_one_letter_code
_entity_poly.pdbx_strand_id
1 'polypeptide(L)'
;TAGPITLTTTATATVSVTGTGTNGCVGTAVTATVTIQTLDAGSISGDQSVCASSATPPTTITSVDPSGGSGSYTYQWESSVDAGVTWSSPIAGATGASLSFSQPLAATTSYRRGVRDNSNSGSAFIYTNSVVKTLVALPSVVITASPTGNIPPGASVQLTASGANTYLWSTSVTTAQITITAASGVSTTVTGTGANSCTQVATYTPAVVALVAGAPSLTQGSSSVCQGSSISGATLSIAPTGGSGSYSYQWQYSSDGTTFTNVATLGTSATYTPNQAIGATQAVARFRCVITDNGVLVNSSEYSFTINARPAVTLTPTTASVVSGGTVSFTASGANTYAWTTTAGTLSASVGAGPITLTTTATATVSVTGTGTNGCV
;
A
#
# COMPACT_ATOMS: atom_id res chain seq x y z
N THR A 1 -77.49 -59.93 6.43
CA THR A 1 -76.58 -58.97 7.00
C THR A 1 -76.11 -58.04 5.88
N ALA A 2 -76.49 -56.72 5.97
CA ALA A 2 -75.95 -55.74 5.03
C ALA A 2 -74.46 -55.54 5.30
N GLY A 3 -73.62 -55.78 4.28
CA GLY A 3 -72.14 -55.49 4.37
C GLY A 3 -71.92 -53.97 4.22
N PRO A 4 -70.66 -53.51 4.43
CA PRO A 4 -70.31 -52.11 4.24
C PRO A 4 -70.49 -51.71 2.75
N ILE A 5 -71.10 -50.54 2.52
CA ILE A 5 -71.25 -49.93 1.20
C ILE A 5 -70.15 -48.83 1.09
N THR A 6 -69.30 -48.93 0.07
CA THR A 6 -68.28 -47.89 -0.20
C THR A 6 -68.90 -46.88 -1.17
N LEU A 7 -68.97 -45.61 -0.78
CA LEU A 7 -69.28 -44.48 -1.63
C LEU A 7 -68.02 -43.81 -2.16
N THR A 8 -67.86 -43.72 -3.48
CA THR A 8 -66.89 -42.90 -4.14
C THR A 8 -67.59 -41.67 -4.73
N THR A 9 -67.21 -40.45 -4.33
CA THR A 9 -67.82 -39.25 -4.80
C THR A 9 -66.82 -38.12 -5.02
N THR A 10 -67.05 -37.26 -5.99
CA THR A 10 -66.28 -36.06 -6.30
C THR A 10 -67.00 -34.75 -5.88
N ALA A 11 -68.20 -34.89 -5.30
CA ALA A 11 -69.01 -33.78 -4.81
C ALA A 11 -69.69 -34.20 -3.49
N THR A 12 -70.07 -33.20 -2.69
CA THR A 12 -70.91 -33.44 -1.50
C THR A 12 -72.08 -34.29 -1.81
N ALA A 13 -72.24 -35.39 -1.11
CA ALA A 13 -73.31 -36.38 -1.34
C ALA A 13 -73.99 -36.77 -0.05
N THR A 14 -75.28 -36.97 -0.11
CA THR A 14 -76.04 -37.54 1.02
C THR A 14 -76.39 -38.98 0.70
N VAL A 15 -76.01 -39.88 1.55
CA VAL A 15 -76.36 -41.31 1.48
C VAL A 15 -77.57 -41.53 2.39
N SER A 16 -78.56 -42.19 1.86
CA SER A 16 -79.79 -42.55 2.58
C SER A 16 -79.91 -44.07 2.61
N VAL A 17 -80.23 -44.61 3.74
CA VAL A 17 -80.52 -46.04 3.91
C VAL A 17 -81.92 -46.26 4.54
N THR A 18 -82.65 -47.12 4.00
CA THR A 18 -83.91 -47.59 4.56
C THR A 18 -83.89 -49.11 4.77
N GLY A 19 -84.38 -49.56 5.87
CA GLY A 19 -84.57 -51.00 6.16
C GLY A 19 -85.96 -51.46 5.97
N THR A 20 -86.11 -52.67 5.43
CA THR A 20 -87.46 -53.31 5.31
C THR A 20 -87.49 -54.51 6.25
N GLY A 21 -88.50 -54.51 7.12
CA GLY A 21 -88.66 -55.59 8.07
C GLY A 21 -89.16 -56.84 7.39
N THR A 22 -89.12 -57.97 8.06
CA THR A 22 -89.62 -59.29 7.57
C THR A 22 -91.10 -59.29 7.30
N ASN A 23 -91.86 -58.35 7.85
CA ASN A 23 -93.27 -58.10 7.60
C ASN A 23 -93.57 -57.21 6.39
N GLY A 24 -92.50 -56.78 5.61
CA GLY A 24 -92.62 -55.91 4.45
C GLY A 24 -92.78 -54.42 4.75
N CYS A 25 -92.79 -54.03 6.04
CA CYS A 25 -92.84 -52.60 6.39
C CYS A 25 -91.48 -51.96 6.22
N VAL A 26 -91.46 -50.80 5.54
CA VAL A 26 -90.27 -49.98 5.31
C VAL A 26 -90.10 -49.00 6.48
N GLY A 27 -88.96 -48.96 7.09
CA GLY A 27 -88.57 -48.03 8.18
C GLY A 27 -88.26 -46.64 7.65
N THR A 28 -88.13 -45.68 8.53
CA THR A 28 -87.68 -44.31 8.21
C THR A 28 -86.25 -44.31 7.67
N ALA A 29 -86.01 -43.52 6.65
CA ALA A 29 -84.64 -43.35 6.11
C ALA A 29 -83.72 -42.69 7.12
N VAL A 30 -82.55 -43.27 7.28
CA VAL A 30 -81.43 -42.64 7.98
C VAL A 30 -80.43 -42.15 6.97
N THR A 31 -79.98 -40.90 7.13
CA THR A 31 -79.12 -40.22 6.17
C THR A 31 -77.79 -39.89 6.79
N ALA A 32 -76.74 -40.00 6.00
CA ALA A 32 -75.38 -39.50 6.33
C ALA A 32 -74.92 -38.60 5.16
N THR A 33 -74.38 -37.47 5.45
CA THR A 33 -73.82 -36.54 4.45
C THR A 33 -72.26 -36.64 4.45
N VAL A 34 -71.71 -36.88 3.27
CA VAL A 34 -70.27 -36.79 3.01
C VAL A 34 -70.05 -35.43 2.33
N THR A 35 -69.31 -34.56 3.03
CA THR A 35 -68.93 -33.25 2.51
C THR A 35 -67.54 -33.32 1.91
N ILE A 36 -67.39 -32.95 0.65
CA ILE A 36 -66.14 -32.79 -0.02
C ILE A 36 -65.62 -31.37 0.26
N GLN A 37 -64.50 -31.25 0.94
CA GLN A 37 -63.81 -29.98 1.17
C GLN A 37 -62.61 -29.88 0.22
N THR A 38 -62.49 -28.77 -0.51
CA THR A 38 -61.34 -28.48 -1.35
C THR A 38 -60.12 -28.29 -0.49
N LEU A 39 -59.05 -29.00 -0.79
CA LEU A 39 -57.76 -28.81 -0.15
C LEU A 39 -57.11 -27.48 -0.61
N ASP A 40 -56.72 -26.64 0.33
CA ASP A 40 -55.88 -25.45 0.12
C ASP A 40 -54.52 -25.72 0.69
N ALA A 41 -53.46 -25.46 -0.10
CA ALA A 41 -52.06 -25.71 0.33
C ALA A 41 -51.57 -24.71 1.40
N GLY A 42 -52.36 -23.66 1.68
CA GLY A 42 -51.85 -22.54 2.47
C GLY A 42 -50.79 -21.75 1.74
N SER A 43 -49.96 -21.04 2.49
CA SER A 43 -48.88 -20.20 1.91
C SER A 43 -47.56 -20.37 2.65
N ILE A 44 -46.51 -19.95 2.01
CA ILE A 44 -45.14 -19.87 2.61
C ILE A 44 -44.61 -18.46 2.49
N SER A 45 -43.72 -18.07 3.42
CA SER A 45 -43.04 -16.77 3.47
C SER A 45 -41.61 -16.89 3.92
N GLY A 46 -40.78 -15.87 3.63
CA GLY A 46 -39.40 -15.82 4.03
C GLY A 46 -38.41 -15.57 2.88
N ASP A 47 -38.80 -14.73 1.91
CA ASP A 47 -37.84 -14.22 0.92
C ASP A 47 -36.66 -13.58 1.63
N GLN A 48 -35.45 -13.82 1.11
CA GLN A 48 -34.21 -13.34 1.74
C GLN A 48 -33.13 -13.16 0.72
N SER A 49 -32.37 -12.06 0.85
CA SER A 49 -31.08 -11.89 0.18
C SER A 49 -29.95 -12.33 1.08
N VAL A 50 -29.03 -13.14 0.58
CA VAL A 50 -27.88 -13.71 1.29
C VAL A 50 -26.63 -13.37 0.51
N CYS A 51 -25.62 -12.82 1.17
CA CYS A 51 -24.34 -12.49 0.52
C CYS A 51 -23.54 -13.75 0.19
N ALA A 52 -22.88 -13.76 -0.97
CA ALA A 52 -22.16 -14.93 -1.50
C ALA A 52 -21.01 -15.44 -0.59
N SER A 53 -20.53 -14.63 0.36
CA SER A 53 -19.53 -15.05 1.35
C SER A 53 -20.12 -15.51 2.67
N SER A 54 -21.46 -15.49 2.83
CA SER A 54 -22.08 -15.85 4.10
C SER A 54 -21.91 -17.34 4.38
N ALA A 55 -21.24 -17.67 5.46
CA ALA A 55 -21.18 -19.03 5.99
C ALA A 55 -22.46 -19.42 6.75
N THR A 56 -23.36 -18.44 7.01
CA THR A 56 -24.61 -18.66 7.74
C THR A 56 -25.67 -19.20 6.78
N PRO A 57 -26.35 -20.32 7.13
CA PRO A 57 -27.48 -20.78 6.35
C PRO A 57 -28.60 -19.73 6.24
N PRO A 58 -29.44 -19.77 5.20
CA PRO A 58 -30.63 -18.94 5.12
C PRO A 58 -31.58 -19.15 6.30
N THR A 59 -32.38 -18.15 6.62
CA THR A 59 -33.43 -18.27 7.63
C THR A 59 -34.49 -19.26 7.18
N THR A 60 -35.13 -19.94 8.16
CA THR A 60 -36.24 -20.89 7.94
C THR A 60 -37.38 -20.26 7.09
N ILE A 61 -37.89 -21.01 6.13
CA ILE A 61 -39.12 -20.65 5.44
C ILE A 61 -40.28 -21.05 6.34
N THR A 62 -41.10 -20.08 6.73
CA THR A 62 -42.30 -20.27 7.55
C THR A 62 -43.53 -20.50 6.70
N SER A 63 -44.57 -21.06 7.28
CA SER A 63 -45.78 -21.38 6.54
C SER A 63 -47.07 -21.02 7.31
N VAL A 64 -48.09 -20.74 6.53
CA VAL A 64 -49.50 -20.80 6.98
C VAL A 64 -49.99 -22.22 6.72
N ASP A 65 -50.75 -22.78 7.67
CA ASP A 65 -51.24 -24.15 7.61
C ASP A 65 -52.18 -24.34 6.43
N PRO A 66 -52.20 -25.56 5.83
CA PRO A 66 -53.18 -25.95 4.86
C PRO A 66 -54.57 -25.99 5.50
N SER A 67 -55.61 -25.89 4.66
CA SER A 67 -56.99 -26.02 5.10
C SER A 67 -57.79 -26.96 4.19
N GLY A 68 -58.96 -27.42 4.64
CA GLY A 68 -59.80 -28.38 3.92
C GLY A 68 -59.30 -29.84 4.05
N GLY A 69 -59.94 -30.75 3.31
CA GLY A 69 -59.64 -32.17 3.38
C GLY A 69 -59.96 -32.80 4.74
N SER A 70 -59.17 -33.77 5.16
CA SER A 70 -59.31 -34.47 6.46
C SER A 70 -58.70 -33.73 7.65
N GLY A 71 -57.92 -32.66 7.42
CA GLY A 71 -57.17 -31.97 8.43
C GLY A 71 -55.83 -32.62 8.80
N SER A 72 -55.46 -33.71 8.13
CA SER A 72 -54.16 -34.37 8.28
C SER A 72 -53.42 -34.36 6.95
N TYR A 73 -52.18 -33.84 6.96
CA TYR A 73 -51.45 -33.55 5.72
C TYR A 73 -50.07 -34.19 5.69
N THR A 74 -49.62 -34.55 4.46
CA THR A 74 -48.23 -34.86 4.16
C THR A 74 -47.63 -33.72 3.37
N TYR A 75 -46.38 -33.36 3.72
CA TYR A 75 -45.63 -32.29 3.08
C TYR A 75 -44.44 -32.84 2.32
N GLN A 76 -44.10 -32.15 1.24
CA GLN A 76 -42.79 -32.25 0.56
C GLN A 76 -42.34 -30.88 0.13
N TRP A 77 -41.02 -30.69 0.06
CA TRP A 77 -40.43 -29.44 -0.42
C TRP A 77 -39.68 -29.69 -1.72
N GLU A 78 -39.76 -28.75 -2.62
CA GLU A 78 -39.04 -28.75 -3.89
C GLU A 78 -38.27 -27.45 -4.05
N SER A 79 -37.17 -27.48 -4.79
CA SER A 79 -36.34 -26.34 -5.11
C SER A 79 -36.19 -26.14 -6.60
N SER A 80 -35.91 -24.89 -7.00
CA SER A 80 -35.69 -24.49 -8.39
C SER A 80 -34.55 -23.49 -8.44
N VAL A 81 -33.60 -23.68 -9.35
CA VAL A 81 -32.49 -22.72 -9.62
C VAL A 81 -32.71 -21.93 -10.91
N ASP A 82 -33.83 -22.12 -11.58
CA ASP A 82 -34.22 -21.45 -12.82
C ASP A 82 -35.53 -20.61 -12.68
N ALA A 83 -35.69 -19.99 -11.52
CA ALA A 83 -36.83 -19.14 -11.15
C ALA A 83 -38.19 -19.82 -11.22
N GLY A 84 -38.24 -21.13 -10.95
CA GLY A 84 -39.51 -21.89 -10.91
C GLY A 84 -39.94 -22.46 -12.24
N VAL A 85 -39.11 -22.42 -13.28
CA VAL A 85 -39.40 -23.05 -14.58
C VAL A 85 -39.36 -24.57 -14.44
N THR A 86 -38.35 -25.10 -13.80
CA THR A 86 -38.27 -26.52 -13.44
C THR A 86 -38.08 -26.69 -11.94
N TRP A 87 -38.65 -27.77 -11.39
CA TRP A 87 -38.59 -28.09 -9.97
C TRP A 87 -37.85 -29.43 -9.77
N SER A 88 -36.99 -29.46 -8.74
CA SER A 88 -36.25 -30.67 -8.38
C SER A 88 -37.17 -31.80 -7.94
N SER A 89 -36.66 -33.01 -7.84
CA SER A 89 -37.24 -34.05 -6.98
C SER A 89 -37.35 -33.54 -5.55
N PRO A 90 -38.30 -34.07 -4.72
CA PRO A 90 -38.46 -33.63 -3.34
C PRO A 90 -37.17 -33.62 -2.58
N ILE A 91 -36.93 -32.54 -1.80
CA ILE A 91 -35.76 -32.38 -0.96
C ILE A 91 -35.78 -33.49 0.12
N ALA A 92 -34.75 -34.30 0.16
CA ALA A 92 -34.68 -35.44 1.08
C ALA A 92 -34.83 -35.02 2.54
N GLY A 93 -35.76 -35.66 3.27
CA GLY A 93 -35.99 -35.36 4.69
C GLY A 93 -36.80 -34.06 4.95
N ALA A 94 -37.15 -33.29 3.94
CA ALA A 94 -37.94 -32.06 4.10
C ALA A 94 -39.46 -32.37 4.07
N THR A 95 -39.95 -32.93 5.16
CA THR A 95 -41.34 -33.37 5.34
C THR A 95 -42.10 -32.54 6.37
N GLY A 96 -41.54 -31.48 6.90
CA GLY A 96 -42.15 -30.56 7.85
C GLY A 96 -43.01 -29.47 7.19
N ALA A 97 -43.87 -28.84 7.97
CA ALA A 97 -44.66 -27.68 7.52
C ALA A 97 -43.77 -26.49 7.12
N SER A 98 -42.61 -26.31 7.79
CA SER A 98 -41.57 -25.31 7.52
C SER A 98 -40.32 -25.95 7.00
N LEU A 99 -39.48 -25.20 6.26
CA LEU A 99 -38.17 -25.66 5.75
C LEU A 99 -37.03 -24.91 6.42
N SER A 100 -36.17 -25.63 7.11
CA SER A 100 -34.95 -25.10 7.73
C SER A 100 -33.71 -25.48 6.90
N PHE A 101 -32.69 -24.63 6.94
CA PHE A 101 -31.45 -24.80 6.21
C PHE A 101 -30.31 -25.11 7.17
N SER A 102 -29.44 -26.06 6.82
CA SER A 102 -28.22 -26.43 7.58
C SER A 102 -26.95 -26.03 6.84
N GLN A 103 -27.04 -25.60 5.60
CA GLN A 103 -25.90 -25.22 4.75
C GLN A 103 -26.09 -23.80 4.18
N PRO A 104 -24.99 -23.08 3.90
CA PRO A 104 -25.03 -21.82 3.17
C PRO A 104 -25.69 -21.98 1.79
N LEU A 105 -26.23 -20.87 1.28
CA LEU A 105 -26.83 -20.82 -0.05
C LEU A 105 -25.73 -20.87 -1.12
N ALA A 106 -25.83 -21.85 -2.03
CA ALA A 106 -24.88 -22.02 -3.14
C ALA A 106 -25.27 -21.25 -4.40
N ALA A 107 -26.58 -21.01 -4.60
CA ALA A 107 -27.12 -20.26 -5.75
C ALA A 107 -28.49 -19.66 -5.36
N THR A 108 -28.92 -18.65 -6.10
CA THR A 108 -30.30 -18.15 -5.97
C THR A 108 -31.25 -19.30 -6.23
N THR A 109 -32.13 -19.59 -5.27
CA THR A 109 -32.98 -20.77 -5.28
C THR A 109 -34.38 -20.42 -4.83
N SER A 110 -35.37 -20.81 -5.62
CA SER A 110 -36.79 -20.75 -5.27
C SER A 110 -37.21 -22.07 -4.59
N TYR A 111 -38.11 -21.99 -3.63
CA TYR A 111 -38.64 -23.11 -2.87
C TYR A 111 -40.16 -23.07 -2.89
N ARG A 112 -40.79 -24.26 -2.95
CA ARG A 112 -42.23 -24.41 -2.78
C ARG A 112 -42.54 -25.63 -1.91
N ARG A 113 -43.69 -25.58 -1.21
CA ARG A 113 -44.16 -26.70 -0.42
C ARG A 113 -45.31 -27.38 -1.15
N GLY A 114 -45.20 -28.69 -1.40
CA GLY A 114 -46.28 -29.56 -1.80
C GLY A 114 -47.04 -30.06 -0.59
N VAL A 115 -48.37 -30.08 -0.67
CA VAL A 115 -49.29 -30.55 0.37
C VAL A 115 -50.22 -31.59 -0.23
N ARG A 116 -50.45 -32.65 0.49
CA ARG A 116 -51.40 -33.72 0.15
C ARG A 116 -52.15 -34.16 1.37
N ASP A 117 -53.49 -34.34 1.23
CA ASP A 117 -54.33 -34.88 2.29
C ASP A 117 -54.05 -36.37 2.52
N ASN A 118 -53.91 -36.80 3.77
CA ASN A 118 -53.60 -38.16 4.15
C ASN A 118 -54.77 -39.15 3.92
N SER A 119 -56.03 -38.64 3.86
CA SER A 119 -57.20 -39.49 3.51
C SER A 119 -57.18 -39.95 2.05
N ASN A 120 -56.35 -39.29 1.19
CA ASN A 120 -56.21 -39.64 -0.23
C ASN A 120 -54.72 -39.66 -0.62
N SER A 121 -53.97 -40.62 -0.11
CA SER A 121 -52.54 -40.79 -0.32
C SER A 121 -52.11 -41.01 -1.79
N GLY A 122 -53.05 -41.35 -2.68
CA GLY A 122 -52.84 -41.51 -4.13
C GLY A 122 -53.00 -40.21 -4.92
N SER A 123 -53.49 -39.12 -4.31
CA SER A 123 -53.67 -37.82 -5.02
C SER A 123 -52.32 -37.13 -5.28
N ALA A 124 -52.31 -36.26 -6.30
CA ALA A 124 -51.18 -35.38 -6.56
C ALA A 124 -51.03 -34.33 -5.45
N PHE A 125 -49.81 -33.88 -5.23
CA PHE A 125 -49.55 -32.72 -4.36
C PHE A 125 -50.08 -31.44 -4.99
N ILE A 126 -50.69 -30.57 -4.19
CA ILE A 126 -50.97 -29.19 -4.55
C ILE A 126 -49.85 -28.32 -3.92
N TYR A 127 -49.51 -27.22 -4.58
CA TYR A 127 -48.35 -26.42 -4.20
C TYR A 127 -48.73 -25.02 -3.68
N THR A 128 -47.98 -24.53 -2.71
CA THR A 128 -48.03 -23.15 -2.23
C THR A 128 -47.49 -22.17 -3.29
N ASN A 129 -47.52 -20.88 -2.99
CA ASN A 129 -46.62 -19.89 -3.61
C ASN A 129 -45.16 -20.31 -3.44
N SER A 130 -44.26 -19.69 -4.19
CA SER A 130 -42.79 -19.87 -4.02
C SER A 130 -42.20 -18.77 -3.16
N VAL A 131 -41.11 -19.11 -2.47
CA VAL A 131 -40.18 -18.23 -1.73
C VAL A 131 -38.81 -18.27 -2.36
N VAL A 132 -38.15 -17.14 -2.50
CA VAL A 132 -36.86 -17.03 -3.13
C VAL A 132 -35.77 -16.68 -2.07
N LYS A 133 -34.74 -17.49 -2.00
CA LYS A 133 -33.46 -17.16 -1.34
C LYS A 133 -32.47 -16.69 -2.40
N THR A 134 -32.22 -15.39 -2.43
CA THR A 134 -31.38 -14.76 -3.46
C THR A 134 -29.94 -14.70 -3.02
N LEU A 135 -29.02 -15.32 -3.77
CA LEU A 135 -27.59 -15.17 -3.56
C LEU A 135 -27.10 -13.89 -4.22
N VAL A 136 -26.56 -12.99 -3.41
CA VAL A 136 -26.12 -11.66 -3.85
C VAL A 136 -24.61 -11.59 -3.94
N ALA A 137 -24.08 -11.10 -5.05
CA ALA A 137 -22.65 -10.94 -5.25
C ALA A 137 -22.06 -9.90 -4.28
N LEU A 138 -20.81 -10.13 -3.89
CA LEU A 138 -20.03 -9.19 -3.08
C LEU A 138 -19.59 -7.98 -3.93
N PRO A 139 -19.37 -6.82 -3.31
CA PRO A 139 -18.72 -5.71 -3.99
C PRO A 139 -17.29 -6.09 -4.40
N SER A 140 -16.79 -5.59 -5.53
CA SER A 140 -15.41 -5.82 -6.00
C SER A 140 -14.49 -4.75 -5.45
N VAL A 141 -14.11 -4.86 -4.17
CA VAL A 141 -13.29 -3.86 -3.47
C VAL A 141 -11.83 -3.96 -3.89
N VAL A 142 -11.26 -2.85 -4.37
CA VAL A 142 -9.87 -2.74 -4.80
C VAL A 142 -9.21 -1.55 -4.10
N ILE A 143 -7.94 -1.71 -3.69
CA ILE A 143 -7.09 -0.63 -3.19
C ILE A 143 -6.04 -0.31 -4.26
N THR A 144 -5.92 0.96 -4.63
CA THR A 144 -4.79 1.50 -5.38
C THR A 144 -3.93 2.36 -4.48
N ALA A 145 -2.61 2.31 -4.65
CA ALA A 145 -1.65 3.05 -3.85
C ALA A 145 -0.84 4.01 -4.70
N SER A 146 -0.46 5.16 -4.15
CA SER A 146 0.46 6.12 -4.74
C SER A 146 1.39 6.68 -3.66
N PRO A 147 2.74 6.58 -3.81
CA PRO A 147 3.46 5.90 -4.90
C PRO A 147 3.26 4.39 -4.89
N THR A 148 3.60 3.74 -6.02
CA THR A 148 3.59 2.28 -6.19
C THR A 148 5.01 1.72 -6.06
N GLY A 149 5.15 0.40 -5.83
CA GLY A 149 6.44 -0.29 -5.75
C GLY A 149 7.09 -0.19 -4.39
N ASN A 150 8.44 -0.26 -4.37
CA ASN A 150 9.22 -0.13 -3.14
C ASN A 150 9.19 1.31 -2.63
N ILE A 151 9.11 1.49 -1.32
CA ILE A 151 9.08 2.80 -0.67
C ILE A 151 9.93 2.77 0.60
N PRO A 152 10.60 3.90 0.97
CA PRO A 152 11.34 3.94 2.23
C PRO A 152 10.39 3.96 3.44
N PRO A 153 10.83 3.44 4.60
CA PRO A 153 10.05 3.54 5.83
C PRO A 153 9.82 5.00 6.20
N GLY A 154 8.60 5.32 6.67
CA GLY A 154 8.21 6.68 7.02
C GLY A 154 7.66 7.51 5.85
N ALA A 155 7.70 7.02 4.61
CA ALA A 155 7.09 7.71 3.47
C ALA A 155 5.56 7.73 3.58
N SER A 156 4.97 8.80 3.08
CA SER A 156 3.51 8.92 2.94
C SER A 156 3.02 8.13 1.72
N VAL A 157 1.97 7.33 1.91
CA VAL A 157 1.30 6.58 0.83
C VAL A 157 -0.17 6.94 0.82
N GLN A 158 -0.67 7.43 -0.29
CA GLN A 158 -2.09 7.62 -0.50
C GLN A 158 -2.71 6.30 -0.97
N LEU A 159 -3.74 5.85 -0.27
CA LEU A 159 -4.55 4.69 -0.64
C LEU A 159 -5.91 5.16 -1.13
N THR A 160 -6.37 4.60 -2.23
CA THR A 160 -7.70 4.86 -2.79
C THR A 160 -8.45 3.54 -2.92
N ALA A 161 -9.60 3.45 -2.25
CA ALA A 161 -10.52 2.32 -2.38
C ALA A 161 -11.56 2.59 -3.46
N SER A 162 -11.95 1.54 -4.18
CA SER A 162 -12.99 1.56 -5.20
C SER A 162 -13.80 0.27 -5.21
N GLY A 163 -14.94 0.24 -5.93
CA GLY A 163 -15.74 -0.96 -6.13
C GLY A 163 -16.83 -1.23 -5.08
N ALA A 164 -17.12 -0.27 -4.18
CA ALA A 164 -18.19 -0.34 -3.22
C ALA A 164 -18.91 1.01 -3.05
N ASN A 165 -20.05 1.02 -2.35
CA ASN A 165 -20.83 2.24 -2.08
C ASN A 165 -20.24 3.03 -0.90
N THR A 166 -19.82 2.35 0.14
CA THR A 166 -19.21 2.95 1.34
C THR A 166 -17.99 2.15 1.75
N TYR A 167 -17.11 2.80 2.50
CA TYR A 167 -15.84 2.24 2.94
C TYR A 167 -15.64 2.43 4.44
N LEU A 168 -14.95 1.48 5.07
CA LEU A 168 -14.44 1.59 6.44
C LEU A 168 -13.03 1.02 6.48
N TRP A 169 -12.03 1.88 6.70
CA TRP A 169 -10.64 1.49 6.84
C TRP A 169 -10.34 0.99 8.25
N SER A 170 -9.31 0.16 8.39
CA SER A 170 -8.80 -0.27 9.70
C SER A 170 -8.36 0.89 10.61
N THR A 171 -8.15 2.07 10.04
CA THR A 171 -7.90 3.34 10.75
C THR A 171 -9.18 4.05 11.20
N SER A 172 -10.35 3.44 11.06
CA SER A 172 -11.67 4.01 11.36
C SER A 172 -12.12 5.17 10.45
N VAL A 173 -11.40 5.44 9.36
CA VAL A 173 -11.76 6.45 8.36
C VAL A 173 -12.76 5.86 7.37
N THR A 174 -13.73 6.66 6.92
CA THR A 174 -14.83 6.23 6.03
C THR A 174 -14.77 6.84 4.63
N THR A 175 -13.79 7.68 4.33
CA THR A 175 -13.59 8.26 3.00
C THR A 175 -13.03 7.21 2.03
N ALA A 176 -13.24 7.38 0.73
CA ALA A 176 -12.66 6.52 -0.28
C ALA A 176 -11.12 6.61 -0.34
N GLN A 177 -10.54 7.70 0.17
CA GLN A 177 -9.09 7.92 0.18
C GLN A 177 -8.59 8.15 1.60
N ILE A 178 -7.42 7.60 1.90
CA ILE A 178 -6.65 7.86 3.12
C ILE A 178 -5.16 8.02 2.79
N THR A 179 -4.43 8.64 3.70
CA THR A 179 -2.97 8.65 3.67
C THR A 179 -2.45 7.86 4.86
N ILE A 180 -1.51 6.97 4.62
CA ILE A 180 -0.82 6.20 5.65
C ILE A 180 0.68 6.49 5.63
N THR A 181 1.36 6.19 6.72
CA THR A 181 2.83 6.18 6.78
C THR A 181 3.32 4.76 6.56
N ALA A 182 4.23 4.58 5.61
CA ALA A 182 4.79 3.27 5.28
C ALA A 182 5.61 2.70 6.44
N ALA A 183 5.23 1.52 6.92
CA ALA A 183 5.96 0.76 7.93
C ALA A 183 6.05 -0.70 7.52
N SER A 184 7.21 -1.31 7.76
CA SER A 184 7.46 -2.71 7.38
C SER A 184 6.53 -3.66 8.12
N GLY A 185 5.89 -4.57 7.38
CA GLY A 185 5.00 -5.59 7.93
C GLY A 185 3.64 -5.07 8.42
N VAL A 186 3.35 -3.77 8.25
CA VAL A 186 2.06 -3.19 8.64
C VAL A 186 1.13 -3.17 7.45
N SER A 187 0.00 -3.89 7.58
CA SER A 187 -1.05 -3.92 6.56
C SER A 187 -2.19 -2.98 6.94
N THR A 188 -2.79 -2.36 5.94
CA THR A 188 -4.00 -1.55 6.07
C THR A 188 -5.13 -2.25 5.31
N THR A 189 -6.28 -2.42 5.95
CA THR A 189 -7.45 -3.03 5.32
C THR A 189 -8.56 -2.01 5.12
N VAL A 190 -9.40 -2.25 4.12
CA VAL A 190 -10.65 -1.54 3.91
C VAL A 190 -11.79 -2.54 3.74
N THR A 191 -12.87 -2.33 4.47
CA THR A 191 -14.13 -3.01 4.27
C THR A 191 -15.02 -2.13 3.38
N GLY A 192 -15.34 -2.61 2.20
CA GLY A 192 -16.29 -1.95 1.30
C GLY A 192 -17.66 -2.59 1.44
N THR A 193 -18.72 -1.77 1.53
CA THR A 193 -20.12 -2.20 1.57
C THR A 193 -20.80 -1.81 0.27
N GLY A 194 -21.39 -2.79 -0.41
CA GLY A 194 -22.17 -2.59 -1.63
C GLY A 194 -23.57 -2.02 -1.36
N ALA A 195 -24.28 -1.60 -2.40
CA ALA A 195 -25.67 -1.15 -2.33
C ALA A 195 -26.63 -2.22 -1.77
N ASN A 196 -26.26 -3.49 -1.89
CA ASN A 196 -26.96 -4.66 -1.39
C ASN A 196 -26.60 -5.01 0.07
N SER A 197 -25.89 -4.14 0.77
CA SER A 197 -25.37 -4.34 2.14
C SER A 197 -24.36 -5.48 2.31
N CYS A 198 -23.93 -6.14 1.23
CA CYS A 198 -22.85 -7.12 1.29
C CYS A 198 -21.51 -6.43 1.43
N THR A 199 -20.59 -7.05 2.17
CA THR A 199 -19.27 -6.49 2.43
C THR A 199 -18.16 -7.35 1.87
N GLN A 200 -17.07 -6.70 1.46
CA GLN A 200 -15.83 -7.33 1.05
C GLN A 200 -14.65 -6.56 1.64
N VAL A 201 -13.61 -7.28 2.05
CA VAL A 201 -12.38 -6.70 2.58
C VAL A 201 -11.28 -6.76 1.52
N ALA A 202 -10.58 -5.66 1.34
CA ALA A 202 -9.31 -5.61 0.62
C ALA A 202 -8.18 -5.22 1.58
N THR A 203 -6.95 -5.70 1.29
CA THR A 203 -5.77 -5.47 2.12
C THR A 203 -4.65 -4.89 1.26
N TYR A 204 -3.98 -3.88 1.78
CA TYR A 204 -2.75 -3.33 1.23
C TYR A 204 -1.62 -3.47 2.24
N THR A 205 -0.47 -3.98 1.77
CA THR A 205 0.78 -4.05 2.55
C THR A 205 1.86 -3.34 1.75
N PRO A 206 2.46 -2.27 2.27
CA PRO A 206 3.52 -1.55 1.57
C PRO A 206 4.78 -2.40 1.43
N ALA A 207 5.41 -2.36 0.27
CA ALA A 207 6.74 -2.94 0.04
C ALA A 207 7.81 -1.99 0.57
N VAL A 208 8.12 -2.10 1.88
CA VAL A 208 9.04 -1.17 2.55
C VAL A 208 10.48 -1.64 2.42
N VAL A 209 11.34 -0.79 1.83
CA VAL A 209 12.79 -1.02 1.67
C VAL A 209 13.54 0.19 2.22
N ALA A 210 14.49 -0.04 3.13
CA ALA A 210 15.26 1.04 3.73
C ALA A 210 16.08 1.81 2.68
N LEU A 211 16.04 3.15 2.75
CA LEU A 211 16.87 4.03 1.96
C LEU A 211 18.26 4.11 2.62
N VAL A 212 19.31 3.82 1.86
CA VAL A 212 20.72 3.94 2.29
C VAL A 212 21.40 4.96 1.38
N ALA A 213 21.85 6.07 1.95
CA ALA A 213 22.49 7.14 1.19
C ALA A 213 23.87 6.76 0.64
N GLY A 214 24.57 5.84 1.32
CA GLY A 214 25.93 5.44 0.95
C GLY A 214 27.00 6.46 1.36
N ALA A 215 28.20 6.32 0.80
CA ALA A 215 29.34 7.18 1.05
C ALA A 215 29.74 7.92 -0.24
N PRO A 216 30.00 9.25 -0.18
CA PRO A 216 30.58 9.95 -1.31
C PRO A 216 31.98 9.46 -1.62
N SER A 217 32.31 9.36 -2.89
CA SER A 217 33.66 8.99 -3.37
C SER A 217 34.18 10.04 -4.33
N LEU A 218 35.51 10.24 -4.32
CA LEU A 218 36.19 11.07 -5.32
C LEU A 218 36.40 10.25 -6.59
N THR A 219 35.82 10.69 -7.71
CA THR A 219 35.96 10.01 -9.00
C THR A 219 36.95 10.70 -9.93
N GLN A 220 37.25 11.97 -9.70
CA GLN A 220 38.20 12.74 -10.47
C GLN A 220 38.84 13.83 -9.60
N GLY A 221 40.10 14.21 -9.92
CA GLY A 221 40.82 15.31 -9.30
C GLY A 221 41.63 14.90 -8.05
N SER A 222 42.08 15.91 -7.29
CA SER A 222 42.88 15.72 -6.10
C SER A 222 42.00 15.67 -4.85
N SER A 223 42.37 14.79 -3.90
CA SER A 223 41.81 14.72 -2.55
C SER A 223 42.40 15.77 -1.59
N SER A 224 43.33 16.59 -2.05
CA SER A 224 43.98 17.63 -1.23
C SER A 224 43.98 18.98 -1.93
N VAL A 225 44.03 20.05 -1.13
CA VAL A 225 44.00 21.44 -1.59
C VAL A 225 44.85 22.29 -0.63
N CYS A 226 45.46 23.33 -1.13
CA CYS A 226 46.24 24.27 -0.30
C CYS A 226 45.30 25.34 0.33
N GLN A 227 45.63 25.76 1.56
CA GLN A 227 45.06 26.96 2.18
C GLN A 227 45.15 28.16 1.24
N GLY A 228 44.09 28.98 1.21
CA GLY A 228 44.00 30.16 0.32
C GLY A 228 43.81 29.83 -1.18
N SER A 229 43.57 28.58 -1.53
CA SER A 229 43.24 28.15 -2.90
C SER A 229 41.75 27.73 -2.98
N SER A 230 41.34 27.21 -4.12
CA SER A 230 39.96 26.66 -4.27
C SER A 230 40.02 25.16 -4.56
N ILE A 231 39.06 24.39 -4.06
CA ILE A 231 38.82 23.04 -4.53
C ILE A 231 38.26 23.17 -5.96
N SER A 232 39.03 22.70 -6.95
CA SER A 232 38.64 22.75 -8.36
C SER A 232 39.08 21.48 -9.08
N GLY A 233 38.38 21.10 -10.15
CA GLY A 233 38.68 19.91 -10.95
C GLY A 233 38.48 18.58 -10.23
N ALA A 234 37.93 18.59 -9.01
CA ALA A 234 37.51 17.40 -8.30
C ALA A 234 36.05 17.07 -8.66
N THR A 235 35.70 15.79 -8.69
CA THR A 235 34.31 15.35 -8.83
C THR A 235 34.02 14.30 -7.76
N LEU A 236 33.00 14.58 -6.95
CA LEU A 236 32.43 13.65 -6.00
C LEU A 236 31.24 12.93 -6.62
N SER A 237 31.05 11.66 -6.30
CA SER A 237 29.86 10.88 -6.69
C SER A 237 29.30 10.12 -5.51
N ILE A 238 28.00 9.82 -5.57
CA ILE A 238 27.29 9.03 -4.58
C ILE A 238 26.34 8.07 -5.28
N ALA A 239 26.19 6.86 -4.72
CA ALA A 239 25.30 5.81 -5.21
C ALA A 239 24.41 5.31 -4.07
N PRO A 240 23.24 5.94 -3.85
CA PRO A 240 22.28 5.46 -2.87
C PRO A 240 21.65 4.14 -3.31
N THR A 241 21.13 3.38 -2.34
CA THR A 241 20.43 2.11 -2.58
C THR A 241 19.16 2.00 -1.74
N GLY A 242 18.26 1.09 -2.12
CA GLY A 242 17.01 0.87 -1.41
C GLY A 242 15.94 1.91 -1.76
N GLY A 243 14.94 2.05 -0.89
CA GLY A 243 13.79 2.90 -1.16
C GLY A 243 13.04 2.55 -2.45
N SER A 244 12.56 3.59 -3.15
CA SER A 244 11.89 3.43 -4.45
C SER A 244 12.84 3.30 -5.63
N GLY A 245 14.10 3.67 -5.47
CA GLY A 245 15.08 3.79 -6.54
C GLY A 245 15.03 5.13 -7.30
N SER A 246 14.13 6.03 -6.94
CA SER A 246 14.01 7.37 -7.53
C SER A 246 14.46 8.42 -6.51
N TYR A 247 15.67 8.94 -6.70
CA TYR A 247 16.30 9.81 -5.71
C TYR A 247 16.41 11.23 -6.21
N SER A 248 16.26 12.19 -5.30
CA SER A 248 16.75 13.55 -5.45
C SER A 248 17.91 13.78 -4.50
N TYR A 249 18.80 14.70 -4.86
CA TYR A 249 20.09 14.93 -4.22
C TYR A 249 20.20 16.38 -3.79
N GLN A 250 20.86 16.63 -2.66
CA GLN A 250 21.31 17.95 -2.27
C GLN A 250 22.66 17.84 -1.59
N TRP A 251 23.72 18.27 -2.28
CA TRP A 251 25.04 18.35 -1.70
C TRP A 251 25.14 19.50 -0.71
N GLN A 252 25.90 19.26 0.33
CA GLN A 252 26.16 20.21 1.40
C GLN A 252 27.65 20.30 1.65
N TYR A 253 28.10 21.47 2.07
CA TYR A 253 29.48 21.78 2.40
C TYR A 253 29.60 22.26 3.85
N SER A 254 30.71 21.91 4.50
CA SER A 254 31.09 22.40 5.82
C SER A 254 32.55 22.84 5.82
N SER A 255 32.81 24.04 6.30
CA SER A 255 34.15 24.60 6.52
C SER A 255 34.64 24.46 7.96
N ASP A 256 33.76 24.07 8.89
CA ASP A 256 34.05 23.89 10.33
C ASP A 256 33.94 22.42 10.79
N GLY A 257 33.42 21.54 9.95
CA GLY A 257 33.21 20.13 10.24
C GLY A 257 31.95 19.80 11.03
N THR A 258 31.13 20.80 11.35
CA THR A 258 29.92 20.67 12.16
C THR A 258 28.68 21.23 11.49
N THR A 259 28.79 22.42 10.88
CA THR A 259 27.70 23.11 10.23
C THR A 259 27.69 22.86 8.73
N PHE A 260 26.66 22.20 8.22
CA PHE A 260 26.51 21.90 6.80
C PHE A 260 25.50 22.84 6.15
N THR A 261 25.90 23.48 5.06
CA THR A 261 25.04 24.36 4.25
C THR A 261 24.89 23.80 2.84
N ASN A 262 23.74 24.00 2.22
CA ASN A 262 23.51 23.57 0.85
C ASN A 262 24.45 24.32 -0.10
N VAL A 263 25.08 23.58 -1.03
CA VAL A 263 25.84 24.20 -2.11
C VAL A 263 24.88 24.87 -3.08
N ALA A 264 25.18 26.10 -3.51
CA ALA A 264 24.26 26.94 -4.25
C ALA A 264 24.08 26.51 -5.71
N THR A 265 25.06 25.85 -6.31
CA THR A 265 25.06 25.47 -7.73
C THR A 265 25.49 24.02 -7.92
N LEU A 266 24.86 23.33 -8.90
CA LEU A 266 25.21 21.94 -9.31
C LEU A 266 25.10 20.88 -8.18
N GLY A 267 24.48 21.22 -7.06
CA GLY A 267 24.40 20.36 -5.89
C GLY A 267 23.22 19.38 -5.89
N THR A 268 22.49 19.20 -6.98
CA THR A 268 21.24 18.43 -7.05
C THR A 268 21.35 17.16 -7.91
N SER A 269 22.54 16.71 -8.21
CA SER A 269 22.82 15.49 -8.97
C SER A 269 23.57 14.46 -8.15
N ALA A 270 23.59 13.20 -8.58
CA ALA A 270 24.40 12.14 -7.97
C ALA A 270 25.90 12.42 -8.01
N THR A 271 26.33 13.31 -8.92
CA THR A 271 27.71 13.81 -9.00
C THR A 271 27.74 15.31 -8.67
N TYR A 272 28.81 15.74 -8.04
CA TYR A 272 29.06 17.15 -7.69
C TYR A 272 30.51 17.53 -7.95
N THR A 273 30.73 18.66 -8.61
CA THR A 273 32.05 19.24 -8.85
C THR A 273 32.21 20.43 -7.89
N PRO A 274 32.96 20.27 -6.78
CA PRO A 274 33.19 21.35 -5.84
C PRO A 274 33.95 22.51 -6.49
N ASN A 275 33.56 23.73 -6.10
CA ASN A 275 34.27 24.98 -6.42
C ASN A 275 34.27 25.90 -5.18
N GLN A 276 34.74 25.37 -4.06
CA GLN A 276 34.78 26.07 -2.79
C GLN A 276 36.15 26.72 -2.59
N ALA A 277 36.15 28.02 -2.29
CA ALA A 277 37.34 28.72 -1.84
C ALA A 277 37.69 28.24 -0.43
N ILE A 278 38.96 27.92 -0.23
CA ILE A 278 39.54 27.53 1.06
C ILE A 278 40.19 28.77 1.69
N GLY A 279 39.79 29.12 2.89
CA GLY A 279 40.37 30.25 3.64
C GLY A 279 41.84 30.01 3.94
N ALA A 280 42.59 31.11 4.15
CA ALA A 280 44.03 31.06 4.44
C ALA A 280 44.37 30.33 5.74
N THR A 281 43.41 30.19 6.66
CA THR A 281 43.60 29.47 7.94
C THR A 281 42.61 28.31 8.10
N GLN A 282 41.85 28.00 7.06
CA GLN A 282 40.87 26.91 7.10
C GLN A 282 41.56 25.57 7.20
N ALA A 283 41.08 24.69 8.08
CA ALA A 283 41.62 23.36 8.33
C ALA A 283 40.65 22.22 7.96
N VAL A 284 39.41 22.54 7.66
CA VAL A 284 38.35 21.56 7.40
C VAL A 284 37.60 21.91 6.10
N ALA A 285 37.41 20.89 5.24
CA ALA A 285 36.52 20.99 4.07
C ALA A 285 35.82 19.64 3.91
N ARG A 286 34.57 19.57 4.32
CA ARG A 286 33.74 18.35 4.25
C ARG A 286 32.52 18.52 3.37
N PHE A 287 32.19 17.45 2.70
CA PHE A 287 30.99 17.36 1.84
C PHE A 287 30.16 16.15 2.24
N ARG A 288 28.86 16.30 2.23
CA ARG A 288 27.89 15.21 2.31
C ARG A 288 26.76 15.46 1.32
N CYS A 289 26.00 14.42 1.00
CA CYS A 289 24.80 14.53 0.19
C CYS A 289 23.59 14.14 1.02
N VAL A 290 22.54 14.96 0.97
CA VAL A 290 21.20 14.61 1.45
C VAL A 290 20.48 13.93 0.31
N ILE A 291 20.06 12.69 0.52
CA ILE A 291 19.28 11.92 -0.44
C ILE A 291 17.80 11.98 0.00
N THR A 292 16.92 12.31 -0.93
CA THR A 292 15.47 12.30 -0.67
C THR A 292 14.78 11.31 -1.59
N ASP A 293 13.93 10.46 -1.02
CA ASP A 293 13.11 9.48 -1.72
C ASP A 293 11.69 9.48 -1.10
N ASN A 294 10.68 9.79 -1.90
CA ASN A 294 9.28 9.91 -1.47
C ASN A 294 9.10 10.74 -0.16
N GLY A 295 9.85 11.84 -0.04
CA GLY A 295 9.81 12.75 1.11
C GLY A 295 10.62 12.30 2.32
N VAL A 296 11.24 11.11 2.30
CA VAL A 296 12.16 10.64 3.34
C VAL A 296 13.57 11.11 3.00
N LEU A 297 14.24 11.75 3.98
CA LEU A 297 15.57 12.29 3.84
C LEU A 297 16.59 11.44 4.63
N VAL A 298 17.71 11.12 3.98
CA VAL A 298 18.85 10.43 4.62
C VAL A 298 20.14 11.13 4.24
N ASN A 299 20.97 11.44 5.23
CA ASN A 299 22.30 11.99 4.99
C ASN A 299 23.29 10.87 4.65
N SER A 300 24.17 11.13 3.69
CA SER A 300 25.33 10.28 3.45
C SER A 300 26.35 10.41 4.59
N SER A 301 27.33 9.52 4.61
CA SER A 301 28.60 9.82 5.30
C SER A 301 29.28 11.03 4.65
N GLU A 302 30.35 11.51 5.29
CA GLU A 302 31.09 12.69 4.86
C GLU A 302 32.29 12.31 4.00
N TYR A 303 32.61 13.13 3.00
CA TYR A 303 33.87 13.13 2.29
C TYR A 303 34.70 14.34 2.74
N SER A 304 35.97 14.12 3.15
CA SER A 304 36.85 15.17 3.62
C SER A 304 37.99 15.38 2.64
N PHE A 305 38.24 16.64 2.23
CA PHE A 305 39.44 17.03 1.54
C PHE A 305 40.56 17.30 2.58
N THR A 306 41.76 16.86 2.27
CA THR A 306 42.96 17.25 3.05
C THR A 306 43.33 18.69 2.71
N ILE A 307 43.33 19.58 3.73
CA ILE A 307 43.78 20.95 3.56
C ILE A 307 45.22 21.06 4.00
N ASN A 308 46.09 21.37 3.06
CA ASN A 308 47.53 21.52 3.28
C ASN A 308 47.84 22.98 3.63
N ALA A 309 48.59 23.17 4.72
CA ALA A 309 49.12 24.50 5.09
C ALA A 309 50.15 24.98 4.06
N ARG A 310 50.14 26.28 3.78
CA ARG A 310 51.20 26.93 3.02
C ARG A 310 52.47 27.03 3.84
N PRO A 311 53.64 26.99 3.22
CA PRO A 311 54.91 27.22 3.93
C PRO A 311 54.98 28.65 4.47
N ALA A 312 55.47 28.82 5.68
CA ALA A 312 55.74 30.11 6.28
C ALA A 312 57.13 30.61 5.87
N VAL A 313 57.21 31.21 4.69
CA VAL A 313 58.50 31.68 4.13
C VAL A 313 58.95 32.91 4.87
N THR A 314 60.21 32.89 5.28
CA THR A 314 60.90 34.07 5.85
C THR A 314 62.06 34.49 4.95
N LEU A 315 62.36 35.77 4.93
CA LEU A 315 63.43 36.39 4.15
C LEU A 315 64.33 37.19 5.03
N THR A 316 65.64 36.98 4.92
CA THR A 316 66.68 37.72 5.71
C THR A 316 67.78 38.17 4.80
N PRO A 317 68.14 39.47 4.83
CA PRO A 317 67.47 40.58 5.53
C PRO A 317 66.20 40.99 4.85
N THR A 318 65.29 41.65 5.56
CA THR A 318 64.03 42.20 5.01
C THR A 318 64.22 43.58 4.35
N THR A 319 65.28 44.24 4.68
CA THR A 319 65.74 45.52 4.09
C THR A 319 67.25 45.55 4.02
N ALA A 320 67.86 46.20 3.02
CA ALA A 320 69.26 46.40 2.88
C ALA A 320 69.58 47.71 2.13
N SER A 321 70.70 48.31 2.34
CA SER A 321 71.19 49.46 1.59
C SER A 321 72.63 49.20 1.04
N VAL A 322 72.78 49.45 -0.26
CA VAL A 322 74.07 49.26 -0.97
C VAL A 322 74.34 50.49 -1.84
N VAL A 323 75.60 50.76 -2.16
CA VAL A 323 75.97 51.75 -3.17
C VAL A 323 75.62 51.25 -4.58
N SER A 324 75.45 52.18 -5.56
CA SER A 324 75.15 51.80 -6.95
C SER A 324 76.18 50.80 -7.50
N GLY A 325 75.70 49.64 -8.03
CA GLY A 325 76.48 48.51 -8.43
C GLY A 325 76.93 47.61 -7.29
N GLY A 326 76.61 47.90 -6.04
CA GLY A 326 76.86 47.04 -4.89
C GLY A 326 75.96 45.79 -4.86
N THR A 327 76.40 44.88 -3.93
CA THR A 327 75.67 43.60 -3.77
C THR A 327 75.10 43.42 -2.38
N VAL A 328 74.01 42.73 -2.25
CA VAL A 328 73.40 42.29 -1.00
C VAL A 328 73.00 40.81 -1.12
N SER A 329 73.22 40.07 -0.06
CA SER A 329 72.88 38.62 0.01
C SER A 329 71.57 38.41 0.79
N PHE A 330 70.71 37.64 0.28
CA PHE A 330 69.43 37.22 0.90
C PHE A 330 69.38 35.73 1.14
N THR A 331 68.83 35.32 2.25
CA THR A 331 68.56 33.93 2.59
C THR A 331 67.06 33.73 2.88
N ALA A 332 66.45 32.70 2.35
CA ALA A 332 65.10 32.30 2.63
C ALA A 332 65.06 31.03 3.49
N SER A 333 64.02 30.91 4.34
CA SER A 333 63.75 29.68 5.08
C SER A 333 62.25 29.44 5.20
N GLY A 334 61.85 28.28 5.71
CA GLY A 334 60.45 27.93 5.96
C GLY A 334 59.73 27.19 4.81
N ALA A 335 60.43 26.86 3.72
CA ALA A 335 59.88 26.04 2.61
C ALA A 335 60.88 24.95 2.17
N ASN A 336 60.44 24.05 1.29
CA ASN A 336 61.26 23.00 0.74
C ASN A 336 62.06 23.49 -0.49
N THR A 337 61.47 24.28 -1.34
CA THR A 337 62.12 24.90 -2.49
C THR A 337 61.74 26.38 -2.60
N TYR A 338 62.57 27.18 -3.29
CA TYR A 338 62.41 28.62 -3.38
C TYR A 338 62.58 29.08 -4.83
N ALA A 339 61.77 30.06 -5.22
CA ALA A 339 61.87 30.81 -6.45
C ALA A 339 62.00 32.31 -6.16
N TRP A 340 62.97 33.01 -6.80
CA TRP A 340 63.30 34.38 -6.55
C TRP A 340 63.04 35.27 -7.76
N THR A 341 62.55 36.45 -7.49
CA THR A 341 62.36 37.48 -8.49
C THR A 341 62.86 38.82 -7.96
N THR A 342 63.19 39.74 -8.87
CA THR A 342 63.56 41.11 -8.54
C THR A 342 62.92 42.10 -9.54
N THR A 343 62.61 43.28 -9.07
CA THR A 343 62.10 44.37 -9.93
C THR A 343 63.18 45.11 -10.66
N ALA A 344 64.46 45.04 -10.19
CA ALA A 344 65.61 45.64 -10.83
C ALA A 344 66.90 44.93 -10.40
N GLY A 345 67.95 45.00 -11.18
CA GLY A 345 69.25 44.35 -10.94
C GLY A 345 69.25 42.90 -11.36
N THR A 346 70.32 42.17 -10.93
CA THR A 346 70.53 40.77 -11.28
C THR A 346 70.69 39.91 -10.04
N LEU A 347 69.95 38.84 -9.96
CA LEU A 347 70.10 37.80 -8.91
C LEU A 347 71.17 36.81 -9.32
N SER A 348 72.00 36.32 -8.36
CA SER A 348 73.00 35.29 -8.63
C SER A 348 72.40 33.93 -8.95
N ALA A 349 71.19 33.69 -8.52
CA ALA A 349 70.35 32.54 -8.93
C ALA A 349 68.86 32.88 -8.75
N SER A 350 67.96 32.21 -9.51
CA SER A 350 66.52 32.32 -9.40
C SER A 350 65.88 31.24 -8.55
N VAL A 351 66.61 30.28 -8.05
CA VAL A 351 66.16 29.16 -7.23
C VAL A 351 67.15 28.84 -6.10
N GLY A 352 66.65 28.18 -5.04
CA GLY A 352 67.43 27.72 -3.90
C GLY A 352 67.19 28.54 -2.63
N ALA A 353 67.61 28.02 -1.48
CA ALA A 353 67.37 28.66 -0.16
C ALA A 353 68.27 29.91 0.04
N GLY A 354 69.32 30.05 -0.74
CA GLY A 354 70.30 31.11 -0.63
C GLY A 354 71.58 30.65 0.05
N PRO A 355 72.54 31.58 0.23
CA PRO A 355 72.39 33.02 -0.03
C PRO A 355 72.36 33.35 -1.52
N ILE A 356 71.31 34.11 -1.91
CA ILE A 356 71.11 34.69 -3.25
C ILE A 356 71.59 36.13 -3.21
N THR A 357 72.48 36.49 -4.08
CA THR A 357 73.06 37.83 -4.13
C THR A 357 72.33 38.67 -5.20
N LEU A 358 71.88 39.83 -4.80
CA LEU A 358 71.38 40.87 -5.73
C LEU A 358 72.46 41.88 -6.04
N THR A 359 72.74 42.13 -7.29
CA THR A 359 73.61 43.23 -7.75
C THR A 359 72.65 44.25 -8.40
N THR A 360 72.62 45.53 -7.92
CA THR A 360 71.70 46.53 -8.43
C THR A 360 72.34 47.91 -8.51
N THR A 361 71.93 48.71 -9.51
CA THR A 361 72.28 50.10 -9.70
C THR A 361 71.05 51.04 -9.35
N ALA A 362 69.90 50.46 -9.00
CA ALA A 362 68.68 51.18 -8.68
C ALA A 362 67.96 50.50 -7.52
N THR A 363 67.03 51.21 -6.86
CA THR A 363 66.16 50.62 -5.85
C THR A 363 65.41 49.41 -6.44
N ALA A 364 65.48 48.28 -5.77
CA ALA A 364 64.87 47.01 -6.18
C ALA A 364 64.08 46.36 -5.02
N THR A 365 63.03 45.68 -5.37
CA THR A 365 62.30 44.76 -4.47
C THR A 365 62.62 43.34 -4.86
N VAL A 366 63.12 42.55 -3.91
CA VAL A 366 63.34 41.12 -4.07
C VAL A 366 62.15 40.39 -3.44
N SER A 367 61.60 39.47 -4.19
CA SER A 367 60.52 38.59 -3.73
C SER A 367 60.98 37.11 -3.80
N VAL A 368 60.62 36.37 -2.80
CA VAL A 368 60.85 34.94 -2.72
C VAL A 368 59.51 34.19 -2.53
N THR A 369 59.31 33.20 -3.35
CA THR A 369 58.15 32.28 -3.24
C THR A 369 58.71 30.92 -2.82
N GLY A 370 58.15 30.36 -1.75
CA GLY A 370 58.53 29.04 -1.27
C GLY A 370 57.47 28.00 -1.55
N THR A 371 57.91 26.80 -1.91
CA THR A 371 57.02 25.64 -2.08
C THR A 371 57.30 24.65 -0.98
N GLY A 372 56.28 24.24 -0.22
CA GLY A 372 56.36 23.23 0.82
C GLY A 372 56.53 21.81 0.27
N THR A 373 56.86 20.84 1.11
CA THR A 373 56.94 19.41 0.76
C THR A 373 55.58 18.83 0.29
N ASN A 374 54.47 19.49 0.66
CA ASN A 374 53.12 19.17 0.25
C ASN A 374 52.69 19.82 -1.10
N GLY A 375 53.63 20.50 -1.78
CA GLY A 375 53.38 21.17 -3.05
C GLY A 375 52.68 22.53 -2.95
N CYS A 376 52.34 23.01 -1.75
CA CYS A 376 51.72 24.33 -1.56
C CYS A 376 52.72 25.45 -1.67
N VAL A 377 52.28 26.55 -2.29
CA VAL A 377 53.07 27.75 -2.53
C VAL A 377 52.55 28.90 -1.70
#